data_5357e2a139a6599e0cf047260508ad60
#
_entry.id   5357e2a139a6599e0cf047260508ad60
#
_cell.length_a   1.000
_cell.length_b   1.000
_cell.length_c   1.000
_cell.angle_alpha   90.00
_cell.angle_beta   90.00
_cell.angle_gamma   90.00
#
_symmetry.space_group_name_H-M   'P 1'
#
loop_
_entity.id
_entity.type
_entity.pdbx_description
1 polymer ?
#
loop_
_entity_poly.entity_id
_entity_poly.type
_entity_poly.pdbx_seq_one_letter_code
_entity_poly.pdbx_strand_id
1 'polypeptide(L)'
;MLVQFTVHPMDETHLSKDVAQMMEILEEEGVKYCLSPLGTGVEGSWNEVMSAIHHCHEAMLKRHARVITTMTVDDRREPRHHLDEIVPVVEKHLGRKAKQIGKRSCVRDLQ
;
A
#
# COMPACT_ATOMS: atom_id res chain seq x y z
N MET A 1 -3.74 -11.09 -4.83
CA MET A 1 -4.75 -10.10 -4.44
C MET A 1 -4.09 -8.74 -4.29
N LEU A 2 -4.74 -7.72 -4.79
CA LEU A 2 -4.30 -6.34 -4.61
C LEU A 2 -5.22 -5.64 -3.62
N VAL A 3 -4.64 -4.87 -2.71
CA VAL A 3 -5.41 -4.09 -1.74
C VAL A 3 -4.83 -2.70 -1.66
N GLN A 4 -5.68 -1.69 -1.70
CA GLN A 4 -5.30 -0.33 -1.35
C GLN A 4 -5.89 -0.03 0.03
N PHE A 5 -5.06 0.47 0.93
CA PHE A 5 -5.54 0.76 2.28
C PHE A 5 -4.99 2.07 2.81
N THR A 6 -5.73 2.61 3.76
CA THR A 6 -5.28 3.73 4.58
C THR A 6 -5.61 3.41 6.04
N VAL A 7 -4.72 3.78 6.93
CA VAL A 7 -4.99 3.80 8.38
C VAL A 7 -4.87 5.25 8.82
N HIS A 8 -5.98 5.85 9.18
CA HIS A 8 -6.03 7.27 9.44
C HIS A 8 -6.33 7.56 10.93
N PRO A 9 -5.32 8.01 11.69
CA PRO A 9 -5.56 8.50 13.05
C PRO A 9 -6.40 9.77 13.00
N MET A 10 -7.43 9.84 13.84
CA MET A 10 -8.40 10.92 13.79
C MET A 10 -8.03 12.11 14.66
N ASP A 11 -7.01 11.96 15.48
CA ASP A 11 -6.56 13.00 16.43
C ASP A 11 -5.26 13.68 15.99
N GLU A 12 -4.84 13.48 14.74
CA GLU A 12 -3.57 13.98 14.25
C GLU A 12 -3.68 14.45 12.81
N THR A 13 -2.99 15.54 12.48
CA THR A 13 -2.96 16.07 11.11
C THR A 13 -1.62 15.80 10.42
N HIS A 14 -0.56 15.58 11.18
CA HIS A 14 0.77 15.29 10.63
C HIS A 14 1.06 13.79 10.78
N LEU A 15 0.89 13.06 9.68
CA LEU A 15 0.90 11.61 9.68
C LEU A 15 2.19 10.97 9.16
N SER A 16 3.19 11.78 8.79
CA SER A 16 4.38 11.24 8.13
C SER A 16 5.14 10.20 8.97
N LYS A 17 5.22 10.42 10.28
CA LYS A 17 5.87 9.45 11.18
C LYS A 17 5.06 8.17 11.30
N ASP A 18 3.74 8.30 11.36
CA ASP A 18 2.85 7.14 11.44
C ASP A 18 2.91 6.32 10.15
N VAL A 19 2.90 6.99 9.01
CA VAL A 19 3.01 6.31 7.71
C VAL A 19 4.37 5.61 7.60
N ALA A 20 5.45 6.26 8.03
CA ALA A 20 6.78 5.64 8.02
C ALA A 20 6.80 4.36 8.85
N GLN A 21 6.18 4.38 10.03
CA GLN A 21 6.10 3.17 10.88
C GLN A 21 5.30 2.07 10.20
N MET A 22 4.21 2.41 9.53
CA MET A 22 3.42 1.41 8.80
C MET A 22 4.21 0.80 7.65
N MET A 23 5.01 1.60 6.94
CA MET A 23 5.87 1.08 5.88
C MET A 23 6.92 0.11 6.44
N GLU A 24 7.48 0.41 7.59
CA GLU A 24 8.41 -0.50 8.26
C GLU A 24 7.73 -1.84 8.59
N ILE A 25 6.48 -1.80 9.06
CA ILE A 25 5.72 -3.01 9.35
C ILE A 25 5.52 -3.84 8.08
N LEU A 26 5.15 -3.19 6.98
CA LEU A 26 4.97 -3.90 5.71
C LEU A 26 6.28 -4.54 5.24
N GLU A 27 7.39 -3.86 5.43
CA GLU A 27 8.71 -4.40 5.06
C GLU A 27 9.09 -5.59 5.93
N GLU A 28 8.83 -5.52 7.24
CA GLU A 28 9.08 -6.63 8.16
C GLU A 28 8.22 -7.85 7.84
N GLU A 29 6.98 -7.62 7.43
CA GLU A 29 6.08 -8.70 7.03
C GLU A 29 6.45 -9.28 5.65
N GLY A 30 7.31 -8.61 4.91
CA GLY A 30 7.74 -9.06 3.60
C GLY A 30 6.69 -8.92 2.51
N VAL A 31 5.69 -8.09 2.70
CA VAL A 31 4.67 -7.88 1.67
C VAL A 31 5.14 -6.82 0.67
N LYS A 32 4.76 -7.02 -0.56
CA LYS A 32 5.04 -6.08 -1.64
C LYS A 32 4.10 -4.89 -1.53
N TYR A 33 4.65 -3.68 -1.55
CA TYR A 33 3.82 -2.49 -1.36
C TYR A 33 4.25 -1.33 -2.24
N CYS A 34 3.35 -0.38 -2.41
CA CYS A 34 3.59 0.87 -3.12
C CYS A 34 2.90 2.01 -2.37
N LEU A 35 3.68 2.97 -1.91
CA LEU A 35 3.16 4.15 -1.22
C LEU A 35 2.73 5.21 -2.23
N SER A 36 1.55 5.79 -2.00
CA SER A 36 1.07 6.93 -2.77
C SER A 36 0.49 7.99 -1.83
N PRO A 37 0.22 9.21 -2.32
CA PRO A 37 -0.33 10.27 -1.47
C PRO A 37 -1.69 9.95 -0.87
N LEU A 38 -2.47 9.08 -1.50
CA LEU A 38 -3.84 8.78 -1.08
C LEU A 38 -4.00 7.41 -0.42
N GLY A 39 -2.92 6.67 -0.27
CA GLY A 39 -2.99 5.35 0.35
C GLY A 39 -1.83 4.47 -0.06
N THR A 40 -1.85 3.24 0.42
CA THR A 40 -0.79 2.27 0.16
C THR A 40 -1.39 1.07 -0.56
N GLY A 41 -0.79 0.70 -1.69
CA GLY A 41 -1.12 -0.52 -2.38
C GLY A 41 -0.27 -1.66 -1.85
N VAL A 42 -0.88 -2.82 -1.64
CA VAL A 42 -0.17 -4.03 -1.22
C VAL A 42 -0.63 -5.21 -2.06
N GLU A 43 0.27 -6.16 -2.22
CA GLU A 43 0.01 -7.36 -3.01
C GLU A 43 0.43 -8.58 -2.21
N GLY A 44 -0.42 -9.60 -2.24
CA GLY A 44 -0.13 -10.86 -1.57
C GLY A 44 -1.37 -11.71 -1.45
N SER A 45 -1.27 -12.81 -0.72
CA SER A 45 -2.41 -13.63 -0.38
C SER A 45 -3.31 -12.92 0.62
N TRP A 46 -4.54 -13.38 0.75
CA TRP A 46 -5.49 -12.82 1.72
C TRP A 46 -4.88 -12.77 3.12
N ASN A 47 -4.31 -13.88 3.57
CA ASN A 47 -3.78 -13.95 4.93
C ASN A 47 -2.58 -13.03 5.13
N GLU A 48 -1.67 -12.99 4.16
CA GLU A 48 -0.49 -12.13 4.24
C GLU A 48 -0.87 -10.65 4.30
N VAL A 49 -1.74 -10.22 3.40
CA VAL A 49 -2.14 -8.83 3.29
C VAL A 49 -2.98 -8.41 4.50
N MET A 50 -3.94 -9.22 4.90
CA MET A 50 -4.80 -8.90 6.05
C MET A 50 -4.00 -8.86 7.34
N SER A 51 -3.05 -9.78 7.52
CA SER A 51 -2.16 -9.76 8.67
C SER A 51 -1.33 -8.48 8.72
N ALA A 52 -0.75 -8.07 7.60
CA ALA A 52 0.07 -6.87 7.54
C ALA A 52 -0.76 -5.61 7.82
N ILE A 53 -1.94 -5.50 7.24
CA ILE A 53 -2.83 -4.35 7.48
C ILE A 53 -3.29 -4.33 8.94
N HIS A 54 -3.60 -5.51 9.50
CA HIS A 54 -3.97 -5.63 10.91
C HIS A 54 -2.87 -5.12 11.83
N HIS A 55 -1.63 -5.48 11.56
CA HIS A 55 -0.49 -5.00 12.35
C HIS A 55 -0.32 -3.48 12.24
N CYS A 56 -0.51 -2.92 11.06
CA CYS A 56 -0.50 -1.47 10.88
C CYS A 56 -1.60 -0.80 11.69
N HIS A 57 -2.80 -1.35 11.63
CA HIS A 57 -3.96 -0.84 12.37
C HIS A 57 -3.70 -0.86 13.88
N GLU A 58 -3.23 -1.99 14.40
CA GLU A 58 -2.94 -2.11 15.83
C GLU A 58 -1.82 -1.17 16.28
N ALA A 59 -0.78 -1.02 15.50
CA ALA A 59 0.32 -0.11 15.83
C ALA A 59 -0.18 1.32 15.97
N MET A 60 -1.07 1.74 15.08
CA MET A 60 -1.65 3.08 15.14
C MET A 60 -2.60 3.22 16.33
N LEU A 61 -3.38 2.20 16.63
CA LEU A 61 -4.33 2.24 17.73
C LEU A 61 -3.64 2.29 19.09
N LYS A 62 -2.41 1.82 19.22
CA LYS A 62 -1.62 1.99 20.44
C LYS A 62 -1.23 3.43 20.70
N ARG A 63 -1.12 4.25 19.66
CA ARG A 63 -0.64 5.63 19.75
C ARG A 63 -1.76 6.67 19.68
N HIS A 64 -2.91 6.27 19.17
CA HIS A 64 -4.03 7.18 18.90
C HIS A 64 -5.30 6.60 19.49
N ALA A 65 -6.17 7.48 19.97
CA ALA A 65 -7.42 7.05 20.61
C ALA A 65 -8.42 6.49 19.59
N ARG A 66 -8.29 6.90 18.33
CA ARG A 66 -9.23 6.47 17.29
C ARG A 66 -8.53 6.43 15.95
N VAL A 67 -8.64 5.32 15.25
CA VAL A 67 -8.14 5.18 13.89
C VAL A 67 -9.25 4.63 13.00
N ILE A 68 -9.26 5.06 11.75
CA ILE A 68 -10.16 4.53 10.74
C ILE A 68 -9.31 3.86 9.68
N THR A 69 -9.50 2.57 9.50
CA THR A 69 -8.83 1.80 8.46
C THR A 69 -9.82 1.55 7.33
N THR A 70 -9.47 1.98 6.14
CA THR A 70 -10.27 1.78 4.94
C THR A 70 -9.46 0.95 3.96
N MET A 71 -10.09 -0.04 3.35
CA MET A 71 -9.40 -0.84 2.36
C MET A 71 -10.33 -1.20 1.19
N THR A 72 -9.72 -1.26 0.02
CA THR A 72 -10.37 -1.74 -1.19
C THR A 72 -9.61 -2.96 -1.67
N VAL A 73 -10.32 -4.06 -1.84
CA VAL A 73 -9.73 -5.35 -2.20
C VAL A 73 -10.09 -5.69 -3.64
N ASP A 74 -9.07 -5.93 -4.47
CA ASP A 74 -9.24 -6.47 -5.81
C ASP A 74 -8.70 -7.89 -5.81
N ASP A 75 -9.60 -8.86 -5.82
CA ASP A 75 -9.23 -10.27 -5.77
C ASP A 75 -9.79 -10.99 -7.00
N ARG A 76 -8.93 -11.68 -7.72
CA ARG A 76 -9.29 -12.39 -8.94
C ARG A 76 -8.90 -13.85 -8.84
N ARG A 77 -9.71 -14.71 -9.45
CA ARG A 77 -9.38 -16.13 -9.51
C ARG A 77 -8.08 -16.36 -10.27
N GLU A 78 -7.88 -15.60 -11.36
CA GLU A 78 -6.64 -15.65 -12.12
C GLU A 78 -5.69 -14.58 -11.60
N PRO A 79 -4.53 -14.97 -11.04
CA PRO A 79 -3.58 -14.00 -10.45
C PRO A 79 -2.76 -13.31 -11.54
N ARG A 80 -3.38 -12.41 -12.29
CA ARG A 80 -2.70 -11.69 -13.38
C ARG A 80 -2.42 -10.22 -13.10
N HIS A 81 -2.91 -9.70 -11.98
CA HIS A 81 -2.67 -8.31 -11.61
C HIS A 81 -1.62 -8.19 -10.53
N HIS A 82 -0.58 -7.48 -10.85
CA HIS A 82 0.49 -7.13 -9.92
C HIS A 82 0.64 -5.62 -9.84
N LEU A 83 1.13 -5.14 -8.69
CA LEU A 83 1.33 -3.70 -8.45
C LEU A 83 2.19 -3.04 -9.52
N ASP A 84 3.16 -3.76 -10.06
CA ASP A 84 4.12 -3.23 -11.02
C ASP A 84 3.68 -3.36 -12.47
N GLU A 85 2.50 -3.91 -12.75
CA GLU A 85 2.05 -4.16 -14.13
C GLU A 85 1.17 -3.07 -14.69
N ILE A 86 0.41 -2.37 -13.84
CA ILE A 86 -0.59 -1.42 -14.34
C ILE A 86 0.06 -0.26 -15.11
N VAL A 87 1.15 0.28 -14.60
CA VAL A 87 1.81 1.42 -15.24
C VAL A 87 2.38 1.05 -16.61
N PRO A 88 3.16 -0.04 -16.77
CA PRO A 88 3.63 -0.46 -18.08
C PRO A 88 2.50 -0.76 -19.07
N VAL A 89 1.41 -1.37 -18.61
CA VAL A 89 0.27 -1.67 -19.48
C VAL A 89 -0.39 -0.38 -19.96
N VAL A 90 -0.61 0.57 -19.06
CA VAL A 90 -1.17 1.87 -19.41
C VAL A 90 -0.24 2.62 -20.36
N GLU A 91 1.05 2.63 -20.08
CA GLU A 91 2.03 3.30 -20.95
C GLU A 91 2.08 2.71 -22.34
N LYS A 92 1.89 1.40 -22.46
CA LYS A 92 1.81 0.74 -23.76
C LYS A 92 0.63 1.27 -24.59
N HIS A 93 -0.55 1.42 -23.96
CA HIS A 93 -1.72 1.96 -24.63
C HIS A 93 -1.60 3.46 -24.90
N LEU A 94 -0.95 4.17 -23.98
CA LEU A 94 -0.71 5.60 -24.12
C LEU A 94 0.33 5.92 -25.19
N GLY A 95 1.24 5.00 -25.47
CA GLY A 95 2.33 5.18 -26.44
C GLY A 95 3.48 6.03 -25.93
N ARG A 96 3.52 6.31 -24.64
CA ARG A 96 4.57 7.08 -24.01
C ARG A 96 4.56 6.82 -22.50
N LYS A 97 5.55 7.34 -21.81
CA LYS A 97 5.63 7.22 -20.37
C LYS A 97 4.55 8.05 -19.70
N ALA A 98 3.87 7.48 -18.72
CA ALA A 98 2.93 8.20 -17.89
C ALA A 98 3.67 8.98 -16.80
N LYS A 99 3.13 10.11 -16.41
CA LYS A 99 3.70 10.87 -15.31
C LYS A 99 3.37 10.18 -14.00
N GLN A 100 4.37 10.03 -13.18
CA GLN A 100 4.22 9.44 -11.85
C GLN A 100 4.82 10.39 -10.82
N ILE A 101 4.35 10.29 -9.59
CA ILE A 101 4.89 11.07 -8.48
C ILE A 101 6.27 10.50 -8.14
N GLY A 102 7.29 11.34 -8.25
CA GLY A 102 8.65 10.91 -8.09
C GLY A 102 9.12 10.08 -9.29
N LYS A 103 10.38 9.71 -9.30
CA LYS A 103 10.99 8.95 -10.39
C LYS A 103 11.19 7.48 -10.03
N ARG A 104 10.55 7.03 -8.94
CA ARG A 104 10.72 5.66 -8.45
C ARG A 104 9.59 4.79 -8.93
N SER A 105 9.91 3.52 -9.13
CA SER A 105 8.91 2.50 -9.36
C SER A 105 7.99 2.39 -8.15
N CYS A 106 6.70 2.11 -8.39
CA CYS A 106 5.75 1.85 -7.33
C CYS A 106 6.08 0.58 -6.55
N VAL A 107 6.73 -0.37 -7.19
CA VAL A 107 7.18 -1.56 -6.50
C VAL A 107 8.54 -1.26 -5.92
N ARG A 108 8.67 -1.45 -4.61
CA ARG A 108 9.92 -1.22 -3.95
C ARG A 108 10.98 -2.18 -4.47
N ASP A 109 12.04 -1.62 -5.03
CA ASP A 109 13.24 -2.35 -5.33
C ASP A 109 13.96 -2.64 -4.02
N LEU A 110 14.11 -3.91 -3.72
CA LEU A 110 14.85 -4.35 -2.55
C LEU A 110 16.35 -4.30 -2.87
N GLN A 111 16.84 -3.11 -2.96
CA GLN A 111 18.28 -2.91 -3.15
C GLN A 111 18.97 -2.72 -1.83
#